data_4b2c6b66aaf486a2e7fad3749f00631c
#
_entry.id   4b2c6b66aaf486a2e7fad3749f00631c
#
_cell.length_a   1.000
_cell.length_b   1.000
_cell.length_c   1.000
_cell.angle_alpha   90.00
_cell.angle_beta   90.00
_cell.angle_gamma   90.00
#
_symmetry.space_group_name_H-M   'P 1'
#
loop_
_entity.id
_entity.type
_entity.pdbx_description
1 polymer ?
#
loop_
_entity_poly.entity_id
_entity_poly.type
_entity_poly.pdbx_seq_one_letter_code
_entity_poly.pdbx_strand_id
1 'polypeptide(L)'
;MPFRLSRPTCQSDPPGRRVPAAFRAAVLLGVVCAATGLLAQAPTGGGSQPSEIQLVISGEPGTPPRYAVPDFIADAGDMGRTLGQVLWDDLNFEREFYMVPRDTYATIPIARSADQVPFTAWRELGVDAVVFGTVQRPDANTVRIQVRLFNVRTRQVAFAKEYSGSAANLRLYAHTIADEIHQQQRALRGVARTKLTFSSDRNREKVNGPVQNRDVKEIYLADYDGANARRVTTTRQLNITPVWSPDARAIAYTSYRRGYPDIFIALIYQGLQENPTNGTGQNWLPVFSPDGTRICFTSNRDGNPELYVMNRDGSGLRRLTNNPAIDTTPTWSPNGAQIAFTSDRSGQPQIYIVGADGLNLRRLTTAESYADRPTWSPAPFNEIAFAARTGSGYDIKVYDLAAGTTRQITFGEGTNESPAYSPNGRHLAFTSTRTGSSQIFTIDRDGRNARQVTRDGNNFTPAWSN
;
A
#
# COMPACT_ATOMS: atom_id res chain seq x y z
N MET A 1 -52.59 35.97 -32.75
CA MET A 1 -53.93 35.46 -32.35
C MET A 1 -53.72 34.53 -31.18
N PRO A 2 -54.34 34.82 -30.01
CA PRO A 2 -54.18 34.07 -28.80
C PRO A 2 -55.29 33.02 -28.61
N PHE A 3 -55.01 31.94 -27.92
CA PHE A 3 -56.09 31.20 -27.23
C PHE A 3 -55.68 30.85 -25.81
N ARG A 4 -56.64 31.17 -24.96
CA ARG A 4 -56.62 31.20 -23.48
C ARG A 4 -56.92 29.79 -22.90
N LEU A 5 -56.34 29.58 -21.75
CA LEU A 5 -56.87 29.13 -20.45
C LEU A 5 -58.03 28.06 -20.39
N SER A 6 -57.82 27.05 -19.55
CA SER A 6 -58.77 26.80 -18.45
C SER A 6 -58.15 25.84 -17.42
N ARG A 7 -58.15 26.29 -16.15
CA ARG A 7 -58.19 25.45 -14.94
C ARG A 7 -59.66 25.08 -14.65
N PRO A 8 -59.90 24.01 -13.91
CA PRO A 8 -60.66 24.13 -12.68
C PRO A 8 -59.99 23.35 -11.49
N THR A 9 -59.87 23.96 -10.35
CA THR A 9 -60.69 24.22 -9.17
C THR A 9 -60.89 23.01 -8.27
N CYS A 10 -60.52 23.27 -7.00
CA CYS A 10 -60.68 22.49 -5.75
C CYS A 10 -62.09 21.98 -5.45
N GLN A 11 -62.12 20.88 -4.66
CA GLN A 11 -63.11 20.66 -3.56
C GLN A 11 -62.49 19.59 -2.64
N SER A 12 -62.13 19.96 -1.44
CA SER A 12 -62.80 20.09 -0.11
C SER A 12 -63.04 18.74 0.60
N ASP A 13 -62.35 18.59 1.74
CA ASP A 13 -62.57 17.66 2.86
C ASP A 13 -64.01 17.70 3.40
N PRO A 14 -64.47 16.81 4.30
CA PRO A 14 -63.98 16.49 5.67
C PRO A 14 -64.42 15.12 6.26
N PRO A 15 -64.54 14.92 7.61
CA PRO A 15 -63.45 14.80 8.61
C PRO A 15 -63.59 13.53 9.51
N GLY A 16 -62.54 13.27 10.29
CA GLY A 16 -62.66 12.91 11.68
C GLY A 16 -62.68 11.48 12.16
N ARG A 17 -61.67 11.14 12.93
CA ARG A 17 -61.84 10.63 14.28
C ARG A 17 -60.53 10.59 15.06
N ARG A 18 -60.63 11.13 16.26
CA ARG A 18 -59.60 11.39 17.28
C ARG A 18 -59.20 10.13 18.05
N VAL A 19 -57.96 10.19 18.54
CA VAL A 19 -57.23 9.56 19.63
C VAL A 19 -58.07 9.20 20.87
N PRO A 20 -57.65 8.23 21.78
CA PRO A 20 -56.76 8.70 22.82
C PRO A 20 -55.60 7.77 23.21
N ALA A 21 -54.59 8.45 23.77
CA ALA A 21 -53.54 7.88 24.55
C ALA A 21 -54.00 7.52 25.96
N ALA A 22 -53.46 6.47 26.56
CA ALA A 22 -53.41 6.30 28.01
C ALA A 22 -52.20 5.48 28.44
N PHE A 23 -51.37 6.14 29.21
CA PHE A 23 -50.43 5.70 30.23
C PHE A 23 -50.91 4.48 31.04
N ARG A 24 -49.95 3.60 31.46
CA ARG A 24 -49.63 3.36 32.87
C ARG A 24 -48.55 2.31 33.06
N ALA A 25 -47.64 2.68 33.93
CA ALA A 25 -46.66 1.84 34.60
C ALA A 25 -47.31 0.96 35.67
N ALA A 26 -46.69 -0.18 36.00
CA ALA A 26 -46.59 -0.77 37.34
C ALA A 26 -45.95 -2.15 37.24
N VAL A 27 -44.79 -2.32 37.89
CA VAL A 27 -44.56 -2.88 39.23
C VAL A 27 -44.26 -4.40 39.24
N LEU A 28 -43.10 -4.70 39.78
CA LEU A 28 -42.55 -6.00 40.21
C LEU A 28 -43.54 -6.86 40.97
N LEU A 29 -43.48 -8.18 40.75
CA LEU A 29 -43.59 -9.15 41.84
C LEU A 29 -42.85 -10.44 41.48
N GLY A 30 -41.94 -10.85 42.34
CA GLY A 30 -41.19 -12.10 42.24
C GLY A 30 -42.07 -13.31 42.61
N VAL A 31 -41.80 -14.42 41.98
CA VAL A 31 -42.19 -15.74 42.44
C VAL A 31 -40.97 -16.62 42.47
N VAL A 32 -40.56 -16.97 43.67
CA VAL A 32 -39.61 -18.06 43.95
C VAL A 32 -40.37 -19.38 43.79
N CYS A 33 -39.99 -20.22 42.88
CA CYS A 33 -40.31 -21.64 42.86
C CYS A 33 -39.04 -22.45 42.93
N ALA A 34 -38.84 -23.04 44.07
CA ALA A 34 -37.87 -24.11 44.25
C ALA A 34 -38.38 -25.39 43.55
N ALA A 35 -37.56 -25.94 42.68
CA ALA A 35 -37.72 -27.29 42.18
C ALA A 35 -36.37 -28.01 42.22
N THR A 36 -36.39 -29.04 42.93
CA THR A 36 -35.37 -30.02 43.28
C THR A 36 -34.68 -30.68 42.09
N GLY A 37 -33.40 -30.96 42.30
CA GLY A 37 -32.37 -31.48 41.49
C GLY A 37 -32.64 -32.64 40.53
N LEU A 38 -31.89 -32.52 39.43
CA LEU A 38 -31.28 -33.67 38.77
C LEU A 38 -29.86 -33.22 38.35
N LEU A 39 -28.91 -33.81 39.05
CA LEU A 39 -27.47 -33.71 38.67
C LEU A 39 -27.29 -34.43 37.34
N ALA A 40 -27.28 -33.69 36.25
CA ALA A 40 -26.63 -34.17 35.00
C ALA A 40 -25.16 -33.75 35.06
N GLN A 41 -24.31 -34.73 35.21
CA GLN A 41 -22.84 -34.60 35.06
C GLN A 41 -22.55 -33.99 33.69
N ALA A 42 -22.00 -32.78 33.66
CA ALA A 42 -21.38 -32.22 32.46
C ALA A 42 -20.15 -33.05 32.12
N PRO A 43 -19.88 -33.31 30.83
CA PRO A 43 -18.65 -33.96 30.44
C PRO A 43 -17.49 -33.00 30.72
N THR A 44 -16.62 -33.38 31.63
CA THR A 44 -15.29 -32.80 31.82
C THR A 44 -14.43 -33.13 30.62
N GLY A 45 -14.38 -32.24 29.65
CA GLY A 45 -13.54 -32.29 28.48
C GLY A 45 -13.16 -30.89 28.05
N GLY A 46 -12.73 -30.07 28.98
CA GLY A 46 -12.04 -28.81 28.71
C GLY A 46 -10.59 -29.10 28.36
N GLY A 47 -10.32 -29.50 27.13
CA GLY A 47 -8.99 -29.35 26.56
C GLY A 47 -8.69 -27.86 26.49
N SER A 48 -7.95 -27.31 27.45
CA SER A 48 -7.29 -26.04 27.33
C SER A 48 -6.46 -26.12 26.07
N GLN A 49 -6.83 -25.39 25.01
CA GLN A 49 -5.90 -25.12 23.92
C GLN A 49 -4.64 -24.54 24.57
N PRO A 50 -3.45 -25.07 24.28
CA PRO A 50 -2.22 -24.47 24.78
C PRO A 50 -2.23 -23.04 24.29
N SER A 51 -2.24 -22.08 25.21
CA SER A 51 -1.98 -20.69 24.91
C SER A 51 -0.61 -20.66 24.26
N GLU A 52 -0.53 -20.31 22.97
CA GLU A 52 0.76 -20.10 22.30
C GLU A 52 1.48 -19.01 23.07
N ILE A 53 2.53 -19.37 23.79
CA ILE A 53 3.41 -18.42 24.45
C ILE A 53 4.21 -17.77 23.31
N GLN A 54 3.86 -16.56 22.93
CA GLN A 54 4.65 -15.77 22.00
C GLN A 54 5.92 -15.28 22.70
N LEU A 55 7.05 -15.85 22.35
CA LEU A 55 8.34 -15.35 22.79
C LEU A 55 8.77 -14.17 21.94
N VAL A 56 8.74 -12.96 22.50
CA VAL A 56 9.27 -11.75 21.86
C VAL A 56 10.72 -11.56 22.27
N ILE A 57 11.59 -11.41 21.29
CA ILE A 57 13.03 -11.14 21.51
C ILE A 57 13.22 -9.62 21.60
N SER A 58 13.64 -9.14 22.76
CA SER A 58 14.01 -7.74 22.99
C SER A 58 15.53 -7.59 23.08
N GLY A 59 16.05 -6.49 22.55
CA GLY A 59 17.42 -6.07 22.75
C GLY A 59 17.64 -5.44 24.14
N GLU A 60 18.81 -4.84 24.34
CA GLU A 60 19.04 -3.98 25.50
C GLU A 60 18.07 -2.78 25.49
N PRO A 61 17.67 -2.25 26.67
CA PRO A 61 16.78 -1.11 26.74
C PRO A 61 17.25 0.06 25.86
N GLY A 62 16.37 0.52 24.94
CA GLY A 62 16.67 1.63 24.04
C GLY A 62 17.40 1.26 22.75
N THR A 63 17.78 -0.02 22.55
CA THR A 63 18.40 -0.48 21.29
C THR A 63 17.56 -1.57 20.62
N PRO A 64 17.48 -1.58 19.27
CA PRO A 64 16.82 -2.66 18.57
C PRO A 64 17.61 -3.97 18.77
N PRO A 65 16.95 -5.13 18.93
CA PRO A 65 17.63 -6.42 19.07
C PRO A 65 18.45 -6.76 17.83
N ARG A 66 19.58 -7.40 18.03
CA ARG A 66 20.55 -7.74 17.00
C ARG A 66 20.22 -9.11 16.40
N TYR A 67 19.86 -9.12 15.13
CA TYR A 67 19.44 -10.33 14.40
C TYR A 67 20.51 -10.76 13.39
N ALA A 68 20.70 -12.07 13.27
CA ALA A 68 21.53 -12.67 12.24
C ALA A 68 20.72 -13.65 11.38
N VAL A 69 20.97 -13.59 10.08
CA VAL A 69 20.35 -14.48 9.08
C VAL A 69 21.45 -15.08 8.21
N PRO A 70 22.04 -16.21 8.63
CA PRO A 70 22.99 -16.96 7.81
C PRO A 70 22.28 -17.60 6.58
N ASP A 71 23.07 -18.15 5.67
CA ASP A 71 22.55 -18.96 4.57
C ASP A 71 21.77 -20.15 5.12
N PHE A 72 20.66 -20.47 4.49
CA PHE A 72 19.89 -21.68 4.83
C PHE A 72 20.67 -22.91 4.34
N ILE A 73 20.58 -23.99 5.08
CA ILE A 73 21.15 -25.26 4.66
C ILE A 73 20.36 -25.79 3.47
N ALA A 74 21.00 -25.96 2.35
CA ALA A 74 20.40 -26.42 1.12
C ALA A 74 20.98 -27.77 0.71
N ASP A 75 20.16 -28.67 0.19
CA ASP A 75 20.58 -29.92 -0.41
C ASP A 75 21.13 -29.75 -1.85
N ALA A 76 20.80 -28.63 -2.51
CA ALA A 76 21.27 -28.32 -3.85
C ALA A 76 21.31 -26.81 -4.18
N GLY A 77 22.33 -26.39 -4.91
CA GLY A 77 22.44 -25.05 -5.52
C GLY A 77 22.50 -23.88 -4.55
N ASP A 78 22.17 -22.69 -5.03
CA ASP A 78 22.25 -21.42 -4.31
C ASP A 78 20.97 -21.05 -3.54
N MET A 79 20.02 -21.98 -3.38
CA MET A 79 18.72 -21.72 -2.77
C MET A 79 18.85 -21.20 -1.33
N GLY A 80 19.76 -21.80 -0.54
CA GLY A 80 20.00 -21.39 0.84
C GLY A 80 20.55 -19.97 0.95
N ARG A 81 21.48 -19.61 0.06
CA ARG A 81 22.03 -18.25 -0.04
C ARG A 81 20.95 -17.25 -0.45
N THR A 82 20.15 -17.58 -1.46
CA THR A 82 19.08 -16.70 -1.94
C THR A 82 18.07 -16.42 -0.83
N LEU A 83 17.59 -17.46 -0.12
CA LEU A 83 16.66 -17.31 1.00
C LEU A 83 17.27 -16.44 2.11
N GLY A 84 18.50 -16.76 2.54
CA GLY A 84 19.18 -16.03 3.61
C GLY A 84 19.41 -14.57 3.26
N GLN A 85 19.82 -14.27 2.01
CA GLN A 85 20.07 -12.90 1.57
C GLN A 85 18.79 -12.08 1.50
N VAL A 86 17.76 -12.60 0.82
CA VAL A 86 16.48 -11.89 0.67
C VAL A 86 15.84 -11.66 2.04
N LEU A 87 15.83 -12.66 2.91
CA LEU A 87 15.29 -12.53 4.25
C LEU A 87 16.06 -11.49 5.08
N TRP A 88 17.38 -11.47 4.98
CA TRP A 88 18.21 -10.45 5.65
C TRP A 88 17.89 -9.04 5.16
N ASP A 89 17.75 -8.86 3.82
CA ASP A 89 17.42 -7.57 3.20
C ASP A 89 16.04 -7.07 3.63
N ASP A 90 15.04 -7.97 3.67
CA ASP A 90 13.67 -7.67 4.08
C ASP A 90 13.59 -7.25 5.57
N LEU A 91 14.24 -8.01 6.45
CA LEU A 91 14.28 -7.67 7.88
C LEU A 91 15.03 -6.35 8.13
N ASN A 92 16.08 -6.08 7.34
CA ASN A 92 16.82 -4.83 7.41
C ASN A 92 16.04 -3.63 6.85
N PHE A 93 15.08 -3.84 5.97
CA PHE A 93 14.31 -2.76 5.33
C PHE A 93 13.43 -2.01 6.33
N GLU A 94 12.71 -2.72 7.22
CA GLU A 94 11.79 -2.15 8.20
C GLU A 94 12.47 -1.47 9.40
N ARG A 95 13.78 -1.69 9.62
CA ARG A 95 14.56 -1.08 10.71
C ARG A 95 14.11 -1.43 12.14
N GLU A 96 13.31 -2.47 12.30
CA GLU A 96 12.87 -2.94 13.63
C GLU A 96 13.92 -3.74 14.37
N PHE A 97 14.89 -4.27 13.63
CA PHE A 97 16.01 -5.06 14.11
C PHE A 97 17.32 -4.45 13.64
N TYR A 98 18.36 -4.55 14.44
CA TYR A 98 19.73 -4.33 13.97
C TYR A 98 20.20 -5.59 13.26
N MET A 99 20.31 -5.55 11.96
CA MET A 99 20.79 -6.69 11.18
C MET A 99 22.31 -6.75 11.23
N VAL A 100 22.85 -7.80 11.86
CA VAL A 100 24.30 -8.03 11.91
C VAL A 100 24.81 -8.25 10.49
N PRO A 101 25.90 -7.56 10.05
CA PRO A 101 26.40 -7.68 8.68
C PRO A 101 26.83 -9.11 8.36
N ARG A 102 26.45 -9.59 7.17
CA ARG A 102 26.64 -10.99 6.78
C ARG A 102 28.12 -11.39 6.60
N ASP A 103 28.98 -10.45 6.26
CA ASP A 103 30.44 -10.66 6.14
C ASP A 103 31.09 -11.05 7.48
N THR A 104 30.49 -10.65 8.60
CA THR A 104 30.95 -11.03 9.93
C THR A 104 30.69 -12.50 10.29
N TYR A 105 29.85 -13.21 9.51
CA TYR A 105 29.49 -14.61 9.79
C TYR A 105 30.61 -15.60 9.44
N ALA A 106 31.66 -15.18 8.73
CA ALA A 106 32.74 -16.05 8.28
C ALA A 106 33.43 -16.83 9.42
N THR A 107 33.41 -16.31 10.66
CA THR A 107 34.00 -16.95 11.83
C THR A 107 33.05 -17.91 12.57
N ILE A 108 31.78 -17.92 12.19
CA ILE A 108 30.76 -18.72 12.85
C ILE A 108 30.74 -20.15 12.24
N PRO A 109 30.85 -21.21 13.06
CA PRO A 109 30.72 -22.58 12.57
C PRO A 109 29.36 -22.81 11.88
N ILE A 110 29.38 -23.51 10.75
CA ILE A 110 28.17 -23.82 9.99
C ILE A 110 27.39 -24.93 10.74
N ALA A 111 26.17 -24.63 11.17
CA ALA A 111 25.24 -25.62 11.71
C ALA A 111 24.67 -26.48 10.55
N ARG A 112 24.66 -27.78 10.72
CA ARG A 112 24.04 -28.72 9.74
C ARG A 112 22.62 -29.15 10.14
N SER A 113 22.24 -28.87 11.37
CA SER A 113 20.91 -29.14 11.93
C SER A 113 20.57 -28.08 12.99
N ALA A 114 19.30 -28.00 13.35
CA ALA A 114 18.83 -27.04 14.39
C ALA A 114 19.50 -27.29 15.76
N ASP A 115 19.87 -28.53 16.07
CA ASP A 115 20.51 -28.91 17.34
C ASP A 115 21.99 -28.52 17.39
N GLN A 116 22.58 -28.22 16.23
CA GLN A 116 24.00 -27.83 16.09
C GLN A 116 24.21 -26.33 15.94
N VAL A 117 23.18 -25.51 16.16
CA VAL A 117 23.32 -24.04 16.10
C VAL A 117 24.39 -23.59 17.11
N PRO A 118 25.46 -22.87 16.66
CA PRO A 118 26.59 -22.49 17.52
C PRO A 118 26.24 -21.26 18.36
N PHE A 119 25.33 -21.39 19.31
CA PHE A 119 24.81 -20.28 20.13
C PHE A 119 25.87 -19.50 20.84
N THR A 120 26.99 -20.15 21.26
CA THR A 120 28.11 -19.46 21.95
C THR A 120 28.79 -18.49 20.99
N ALA A 121 29.11 -18.90 19.77
CA ALA A 121 29.73 -18.05 18.77
C ALA A 121 28.82 -16.87 18.38
N TRP A 122 27.50 -17.13 18.19
CA TRP A 122 26.54 -16.04 17.92
C TRP A 122 26.45 -15.05 19.09
N ARG A 123 26.48 -15.51 20.33
CA ARG A 123 26.47 -14.64 21.51
C ARG A 123 27.74 -13.80 21.61
N GLU A 124 28.90 -14.36 21.30
CA GLU A 124 30.18 -13.64 21.28
C GLU A 124 30.21 -12.54 20.21
N LEU A 125 29.53 -12.76 19.08
CA LEU A 125 29.28 -11.74 18.04
C LEU A 125 28.22 -10.69 18.46
N GLY A 126 27.63 -10.85 19.66
CA GLY A 126 26.62 -9.92 20.19
C GLY A 126 25.22 -10.06 19.50
N VAL A 127 24.89 -11.23 19.01
CA VAL A 127 23.59 -11.52 18.39
C VAL A 127 22.57 -11.90 19.46
N ASP A 128 21.37 -11.29 19.42
CA ASP A 128 20.25 -11.62 20.31
C ASP A 128 19.38 -12.72 19.71
N ALA A 129 19.24 -12.74 18.38
CA ALA A 129 18.44 -13.71 17.67
C ALA A 129 19.12 -14.19 16.39
N VAL A 130 19.01 -15.50 16.11
CA VAL A 130 19.53 -16.11 14.88
C VAL A 130 18.43 -16.90 14.17
N VAL A 131 18.32 -16.68 12.87
CA VAL A 131 17.48 -17.49 12.00
C VAL A 131 18.27 -18.71 11.57
N PHE A 132 17.72 -19.90 11.81
CA PHE A 132 18.19 -21.15 11.24
C PHE A 132 17.15 -21.67 10.25
N GLY A 133 17.59 -22.01 9.05
CA GLY A 133 16.69 -22.53 8.03
C GLY A 133 17.30 -23.66 7.21
N THR A 134 16.44 -24.55 6.73
CA THR A 134 16.80 -25.59 5.76
C THR A 134 15.89 -25.45 4.55
N VAL A 135 16.42 -25.74 3.36
CA VAL A 135 15.66 -25.85 2.12
C VAL A 135 15.99 -27.15 1.43
N GLN A 136 14.98 -27.95 1.22
CA GLN A 136 15.04 -29.22 0.51
C GLN A 136 14.31 -29.09 -0.83
N ARG A 137 14.77 -29.81 -1.84
CA ARG A 137 14.15 -29.89 -3.15
C ARG A 137 13.71 -31.34 -3.44
N PRO A 138 12.52 -31.76 -2.94
CA PRO A 138 12.03 -33.12 -3.11
C PRO A 138 11.92 -33.54 -4.58
N ASP A 139 11.61 -32.60 -5.48
CA ASP A 139 11.54 -32.76 -6.92
C ASP A 139 11.96 -31.50 -7.68
N ALA A 140 11.95 -31.55 -9.01
CA ALA A 140 12.39 -30.43 -9.85
C ALA A 140 11.58 -29.14 -9.66
N ASN A 141 10.34 -29.22 -9.22
CA ASN A 141 9.40 -28.09 -9.18
C ASN A 141 9.04 -27.65 -7.74
N THR A 142 9.34 -28.48 -6.74
CA THR A 142 8.88 -28.27 -5.37
C THR A 142 10.05 -27.99 -4.43
N VAL A 143 9.84 -27.06 -3.49
CA VAL A 143 10.73 -26.85 -2.35
C VAL A 143 9.97 -27.05 -1.05
N ARG A 144 10.69 -27.52 -0.01
CA ARG A 144 10.25 -27.53 1.38
C ARG A 144 11.25 -26.72 2.19
N ILE A 145 10.75 -25.69 2.87
CA ILE A 145 11.56 -24.74 3.64
C ILE A 145 11.15 -24.84 5.09
N GLN A 146 12.09 -25.15 5.98
CA GLN A 146 11.88 -25.07 7.42
C GLN A 146 12.68 -23.89 7.97
N VAL A 147 12.05 -23.07 8.81
CA VAL A 147 12.70 -21.92 9.42
C VAL A 147 12.42 -21.89 10.91
N ARG A 148 13.43 -21.51 11.69
CA ARG A 148 13.36 -21.27 13.13
C ARG A 148 14.12 -20.01 13.48
N LEU A 149 13.50 -19.15 14.28
CA LEU A 149 14.14 -18.00 14.92
C LEU A 149 14.44 -18.39 16.36
N PHE A 150 15.71 -18.41 16.71
CA PHE A 150 16.16 -18.72 18.07
C PHE A 150 16.55 -17.46 18.82
N ASN A 151 16.15 -17.36 20.08
CA ASN A 151 16.79 -16.46 21.03
C ASN A 151 18.16 -17.06 21.40
N VAL A 152 19.24 -16.32 21.13
CA VAL A 152 20.61 -16.82 21.32
C VAL A 152 20.95 -17.03 22.80
N ARG A 153 20.42 -16.20 23.70
CA ARG A 153 20.68 -16.25 25.13
C ARG A 153 19.99 -17.45 25.79
N THR A 154 18.69 -17.63 25.53
CA THR A 154 17.86 -18.67 26.13
C THR A 154 17.87 -19.98 25.34
N ARG A 155 18.31 -19.95 24.09
CA ARG A 155 18.26 -21.04 23.09
C ARG A 155 16.84 -21.51 22.76
N GLN A 156 15.83 -20.74 23.16
CA GLN A 156 14.43 -21.05 22.89
C GLN A 156 14.05 -20.60 21.48
N VAL A 157 13.12 -21.37 20.89
CA VAL A 157 12.54 -21.05 19.58
C VAL A 157 11.47 -19.97 19.78
N ALA A 158 11.66 -18.82 19.17
CA ALA A 158 10.71 -17.71 19.18
C ALA A 158 9.72 -17.79 18.00
N PHE A 159 10.16 -18.37 16.88
CA PHE A 159 9.34 -18.56 15.69
C PHE A 159 9.75 -19.85 14.99
N ALA A 160 8.80 -20.65 14.53
CA ALA A 160 9.07 -21.85 13.73
C ALA A 160 7.94 -22.08 12.74
N LYS A 161 8.31 -22.28 11.47
CA LYS A 161 7.35 -22.62 10.40
C LYS A 161 7.97 -23.50 9.33
N GLU A 162 7.09 -24.19 8.61
CA GLU A 162 7.40 -24.93 7.41
C GLU A 162 6.56 -24.41 6.24
N TYR A 163 7.20 -24.27 5.08
CA TYR A 163 6.56 -23.87 3.82
C TYR A 163 6.87 -24.91 2.76
N SER A 164 5.91 -25.19 1.91
CA SER A 164 6.08 -26.10 0.77
C SER A 164 5.37 -25.54 -0.46
N GLY A 165 5.96 -25.73 -1.63
CA GLY A 165 5.36 -25.34 -2.89
C GLY A 165 6.38 -25.09 -3.99
N SER A 166 6.07 -24.26 -4.99
CA SER A 166 6.89 -24.10 -6.19
C SER A 166 8.29 -23.55 -5.92
N ALA A 167 9.30 -24.23 -6.45
CA ALA A 167 10.69 -23.78 -6.42
C ALA A 167 10.93 -22.44 -7.14
N ALA A 168 10.05 -22.05 -8.07
CA ALA A 168 10.13 -20.76 -8.78
C ALA A 168 9.82 -19.56 -7.86
N ASN A 169 9.19 -19.78 -6.70
CA ASN A 169 8.75 -18.72 -5.79
C ASN A 169 9.67 -18.53 -4.58
N LEU A 170 10.95 -18.84 -4.69
CA LEU A 170 11.89 -18.86 -3.57
C LEU A 170 11.93 -17.50 -2.81
N ARG A 171 11.97 -16.39 -3.54
CA ARG A 171 11.91 -15.05 -2.95
C ARG A 171 10.61 -14.78 -2.19
N LEU A 172 9.46 -15.26 -2.72
CA LEU A 172 8.17 -15.08 -2.05
C LEU A 172 8.14 -15.76 -0.67
N TYR A 173 8.82 -16.90 -0.51
CA TYR A 173 8.94 -17.53 0.82
C TYR A 173 9.79 -16.67 1.75
N ALA A 174 10.93 -16.12 1.31
CA ALA A 174 11.74 -15.22 2.13
C ALA A 174 10.94 -13.99 2.57
N HIS A 175 10.24 -13.34 1.65
CA HIS A 175 9.35 -12.21 1.93
C HIS A 175 8.23 -12.58 2.93
N THR A 176 7.65 -13.78 2.79
CA THR A 176 6.62 -14.26 3.71
C THR A 176 7.18 -14.47 5.12
N ILE A 177 8.36 -15.09 5.23
CA ILE A 177 9.04 -15.31 6.50
C ILE A 177 9.36 -13.96 7.17
N ALA A 178 9.86 -12.97 6.42
CA ALA A 178 10.16 -11.65 6.95
C ALA A 178 8.92 -10.95 7.52
N ASP A 179 7.83 -10.90 6.74
CA ASP A 179 6.58 -10.27 7.18
C ASP A 179 6.00 -10.95 8.42
N GLU A 180 6.09 -12.29 8.51
CA GLU A 180 5.62 -13.03 9.68
C GLU A 180 6.50 -12.82 10.92
N ILE A 181 7.81 -12.73 10.76
CA ILE A 181 8.73 -12.37 11.85
C ILE A 181 8.42 -10.95 12.36
N HIS A 182 8.24 -9.97 11.47
CA HIS A 182 7.85 -8.62 11.86
C HIS A 182 6.51 -8.62 12.60
N GLN A 183 5.51 -9.32 12.09
CA GLN A 183 4.19 -9.41 12.71
C GLN A 183 4.27 -10.02 14.11
N GLN A 184 4.98 -11.12 14.27
CA GLN A 184 5.07 -11.84 15.54
C GLN A 184 5.95 -11.10 16.56
N GLN A 185 7.10 -10.56 16.13
CA GLN A 185 8.08 -9.99 17.04
C GLN A 185 7.83 -8.51 17.35
N ARG A 186 7.08 -7.78 16.51
CA ARG A 186 6.86 -6.34 16.59
C ARG A 186 5.41 -5.90 16.42
N ALA A 187 4.48 -6.83 16.20
CA ALA A 187 3.10 -6.51 15.80
C ALA A 187 3.05 -5.56 14.59
N LEU A 188 4.07 -5.62 13.73
CA LEU A 188 4.22 -4.77 12.57
C LEU A 188 3.80 -5.51 11.31
N ARG A 189 2.93 -4.90 10.52
CA ARG A 189 2.67 -5.33 9.15
C ARG A 189 3.90 -5.04 8.29
N GLY A 190 4.63 -6.08 7.89
CA GLY A 190 5.75 -5.97 6.96
C GLY A 190 5.30 -5.61 5.54
N VAL A 191 6.24 -5.18 4.71
CA VAL A 191 5.99 -4.81 3.29
C VAL A 191 6.72 -5.72 2.29
N ALA A 192 7.41 -6.75 2.76
CA ALA A 192 8.26 -7.57 1.90
C ALA A 192 7.47 -8.27 0.77
N ARG A 193 6.23 -8.73 1.02
CA ARG A 193 5.37 -9.33 -0.01
C ARG A 193 4.69 -8.33 -0.95
N THR A 194 4.79 -7.04 -0.69
CA THR A 194 4.11 -6.02 -1.47
C THR A 194 4.80 -5.77 -2.82
N LYS A 195 4.11 -5.10 -3.72
CA LYS A 195 4.59 -4.79 -5.06
C LYS A 195 4.57 -3.29 -5.31
N LEU A 196 5.48 -2.85 -6.16
CA LEU A 196 5.45 -1.53 -6.77
C LEU A 196 4.94 -1.66 -8.21
N THR A 197 4.07 -0.73 -8.62
CA THR A 197 3.76 -0.51 -10.03
C THR A 197 4.24 0.86 -10.45
N PHE A 198 4.67 1.00 -11.69
CA PHE A 198 5.21 2.25 -12.24
C PHE A 198 5.09 2.25 -13.76
N SER A 199 5.14 3.42 -14.38
CA SER A 199 5.26 3.53 -15.83
C SER A 199 6.72 3.54 -16.26
N SER A 200 7.08 2.87 -17.36
CA SER A 200 8.46 2.72 -17.81
C SER A 200 8.58 2.74 -19.33
N ASP A 201 9.63 3.39 -19.82
CA ASP A 201 10.05 3.38 -21.25
C ASP A 201 11.21 2.42 -21.53
N ARG A 202 11.55 1.51 -20.60
CA ARG A 202 12.72 0.62 -20.67
C ARG A 202 12.83 -0.21 -21.95
N ASN A 203 11.71 -0.44 -22.64
CA ASN A 203 11.73 -1.15 -23.93
C ASN A 203 12.21 -0.28 -25.10
N ARG A 204 12.36 1.04 -24.90
CA ARG A 204 12.79 2.01 -25.92
C ARG A 204 11.96 1.96 -27.20
N GLU A 205 10.70 1.57 -27.09
CA GLU A 205 9.73 1.57 -28.18
C GLU A 205 9.25 3.00 -28.47
N LYS A 206 8.89 3.28 -29.72
CA LYS A 206 8.29 4.55 -30.13
C LYS A 206 6.82 4.36 -30.49
N VAL A 207 6.00 5.36 -30.20
CA VAL A 207 4.60 5.38 -30.58
C VAL A 207 4.47 5.56 -32.07
N ASN A 208 3.69 4.70 -32.73
CA ASN A 208 3.35 4.83 -34.15
C ASN A 208 2.20 5.83 -34.32
N GLY A 209 2.24 6.70 -35.32
CA GLY A 209 1.13 7.60 -35.69
C GLY A 209 1.53 9.08 -35.71
N PRO A 210 0.54 10.02 -35.76
CA PRO A 210 0.79 11.45 -35.96
C PRO A 210 1.59 12.11 -34.82
N VAL A 211 1.72 11.45 -33.69
CA VAL A 211 2.57 11.85 -32.56
C VAL A 211 3.91 11.09 -32.65
N GLN A 212 4.57 11.21 -33.80
CA GLN A 212 5.85 10.56 -34.05
C GLN A 212 6.92 10.99 -33.04
N ASN A 213 7.78 10.05 -32.64
CA ASN A 213 8.90 10.19 -31.71
C ASN A 213 8.58 10.30 -30.20
N ARG A 214 7.36 10.06 -29.76
CA ARG A 214 7.14 9.89 -28.33
C ARG A 214 7.52 8.48 -27.88
N ASP A 215 8.20 8.39 -26.76
CA ASP A 215 8.50 7.11 -26.14
C ASP A 215 7.22 6.41 -25.69
N VAL A 216 7.10 5.13 -26.03
CA VAL A 216 6.10 4.24 -25.45
C VAL A 216 6.40 4.12 -23.96
N LYS A 217 5.40 4.33 -23.15
CA LYS A 217 5.47 3.98 -21.72
C LYS A 217 4.45 2.90 -21.43
N GLU A 218 4.92 1.86 -20.78
CA GLU A 218 4.06 0.76 -20.36
C GLU A 218 4.05 0.64 -18.85
N ILE A 219 3.00 0.05 -18.31
CA ILE A 219 2.90 -0.22 -16.90
C ILE A 219 3.69 -1.47 -16.58
N TYR A 220 4.53 -1.37 -15.57
CA TYR A 220 5.32 -2.45 -14.99
C TYR A 220 4.91 -2.68 -13.54
N LEU A 221 5.15 -3.88 -13.07
CA LEU A 221 5.12 -4.20 -11.65
C LEU A 221 6.41 -4.94 -11.27
N ALA A 222 6.86 -4.75 -10.04
CA ALA A 222 8.03 -5.39 -9.47
C ALA A 222 7.77 -5.71 -7.99
N ASP A 223 8.64 -6.52 -7.38
CA ASP A 223 8.71 -6.62 -5.93
C ASP A 223 9.08 -5.24 -5.35
N TYR A 224 8.80 -5.02 -4.07
CA TYR A 224 9.05 -3.72 -3.41
C TYR A 224 10.52 -3.27 -3.54
N ASP A 225 11.45 -4.21 -3.68
CA ASP A 225 12.89 -4.00 -3.83
C ASP A 225 13.36 -3.89 -5.29
N GLY A 226 12.42 -3.95 -6.27
CA GLY A 226 12.67 -3.84 -7.70
C GLY A 226 12.93 -5.17 -8.42
N ALA A 227 13.02 -6.28 -7.69
CA ALA A 227 13.18 -7.59 -8.32
C ALA A 227 11.91 -8.03 -9.07
N ASN A 228 12.03 -9.05 -9.91
CA ASN A 228 10.93 -9.66 -10.66
C ASN A 228 10.10 -8.65 -11.50
N ALA A 229 10.74 -7.58 -11.99
CA ALA A 229 10.06 -6.57 -12.78
C ALA A 229 9.47 -7.19 -14.06
N ARG A 230 8.15 -7.01 -14.25
CA ARG A 230 7.44 -7.51 -15.42
C ARG A 230 6.47 -6.49 -16.00
N ARG A 231 6.30 -6.53 -17.32
CA ARG A 231 5.40 -5.68 -18.07
C ARG A 231 3.94 -6.13 -17.85
N VAL A 232 3.05 -5.18 -17.55
CA VAL A 232 1.60 -5.40 -17.36
C VAL A 232 0.82 -5.03 -18.62
N THR A 233 1.21 -3.94 -19.30
CA THR A 233 0.56 -3.47 -20.52
C THR A 233 1.46 -3.64 -21.73
N THR A 234 0.87 -3.93 -22.90
CA THR A 234 1.57 -4.18 -24.16
C THR A 234 0.94 -3.42 -25.34
N THR A 235 0.34 -2.26 -25.02
CA THR A 235 -0.43 -1.49 -26.01
C THR A 235 0.43 -0.72 -27.00
N ARG A 236 1.73 -0.58 -26.74
CA ARG A 236 2.69 0.23 -27.50
C ARG A 236 2.22 1.68 -27.61
N GLN A 237 1.66 2.18 -26.52
CA GLN A 237 1.17 3.54 -26.39
C GLN A 237 1.70 4.16 -25.08
N LEU A 238 1.26 5.38 -24.79
CA LEU A 238 1.55 6.02 -23.53
C LEU A 238 0.58 5.51 -22.44
N ASN A 239 1.09 4.71 -21.51
CA ASN A 239 0.39 4.25 -20.31
C ASN A 239 1.12 4.80 -19.09
N ILE A 240 0.42 5.57 -18.25
CA ILE A 240 1.01 6.34 -17.16
C ILE A 240 0.12 6.32 -15.91
N THR A 241 0.67 6.80 -14.80
CA THR A 241 -0.03 7.00 -13.51
C THR A 241 -0.80 5.77 -13.04
N PRO A 242 -0.11 4.63 -12.90
CA PRO A 242 -0.76 3.42 -12.38
C PRO A 242 -1.05 3.56 -10.88
N VAL A 243 -2.16 2.97 -10.44
CA VAL A 243 -2.54 2.84 -9.03
C VAL A 243 -3.12 1.45 -8.77
N TRP A 244 -2.81 0.88 -7.61
CA TRP A 244 -3.34 -0.41 -7.19
C TRP A 244 -4.78 -0.30 -6.67
N SER A 245 -5.58 -1.31 -6.95
CA SER A 245 -6.80 -1.55 -6.17
C SER A 245 -6.44 -1.98 -4.74
N PRO A 246 -7.27 -1.68 -3.71
CA PRO A 246 -6.95 -2.01 -2.32
C PRO A 246 -6.75 -3.50 -2.05
N ASP A 247 -7.35 -4.37 -2.86
CA ASP A 247 -7.21 -5.83 -2.81
C ASP A 247 -5.96 -6.36 -3.55
N ALA A 248 -5.14 -5.46 -4.12
CA ALA A 248 -3.95 -5.77 -4.93
C ALA A 248 -4.22 -6.71 -6.13
N ARG A 249 -5.46 -6.74 -6.67
CA ARG A 249 -5.83 -7.60 -7.80
C ARG A 249 -5.92 -6.85 -9.13
N ALA A 250 -5.99 -5.53 -9.09
CA ALA A 250 -6.12 -4.70 -10.28
C ALA A 250 -5.21 -3.46 -10.21
N ILE A 251 -4.86 -2.94 -11.38
CA ILE A 251 -4.15 -1.68 -11.54
C ILE A 251 -4.98 -0.80 -12.47
N ALA A 252 -5.45 0.36 -11.96
CA ALA A 252 -6.02 1.41 -12.80
C ALA A 252 -4.89 2.31 -13.31
N TYR A 253 -5.02 2.81 -14.53
CA TYR A 253 -4.00 3.64 -15.15
C TYR A 253 -4.60 4.52 -16.26
N THR A 254 -3.90 5.58 -16.61
CA THR A 254 -4.22 6.42 -17.76
C THR A 254 -3.56 5.85 -19.01
N SER A 255 -4.33 5.65 -20.09
CA SER A 255 -3.85 5.15 -21.38
C SER A 255 -4.26 6.05 -22.53
N TYR A 256 -3.33 6.28 -23.44
CA TYR A 256 -3.56 7.04 -24.69
C TYR A 256 -3.86 6.15 -25.89
N ARG A 257 -4.25 4.89 -25.67
CA ARG A 257 -4.53 3.92 -26.77
C ARG A 257 -5.66 4.33 -27.71
N ARG A 258 -6.52 5.27 -27.28
CA ARG A 258 -7.60 5.84 -28.10
C ARG A 258 -7.21 7.16 -28.79
N GLY A 259 -5.93 7.59 -28.67
CA GLY A 259 -5.46 8.89 -29.18
C GLY A 259 -5.65 10.05 -28.19
N TYR A 260 -6.38 9.84 -27.09
CA TYR A 260 -6.59 10.75 -25.97
C TYR A 260 -6.54 9.97 -24.65
N PRO A 261 -6.32 10.68 -23.50
CA PRO A 261 -6.21 9.99 -22.22
C PRO A 261 -7.56 9.43 -21.77
N ASP A 262 -7.54 8.16 -21.38
CA ASP A 262 -8.70 7.48 -20.81
C ASP A 262 -8.28 6.47 -19.75
N ILE A 263 -9.20 6.08 -18.85
CA ILE A 263 -8.89 5.21 -17.72
C ILE A 263 -9.13 3.77 -18.11
N PHE A 264 -8.14 2.94 -17.85
CA PHE A 264 -8.21 1.49 -17.99
C PHE A 264 -7.85 0.81 -16.68
N ILE A 265 -8.42 -0.37 -16.46
CA ILE A 265 -8.13 -1.23 -15.31
C ILE A 265 -7.60 -2.56 -15.84
N ALA A 266 -6.37 -2.92 -15.47
CA ALA A 266 -5.80 -4.24 -15.75
C ALA A 266 -6.08 -5.18 -14.57
N LEU A 267 -6.76 -6.28 -14.83
CA LEU A 267 -7.01 -7.37 -13.88
C LEU A 267 -5.83 -8.32 -13.89
N ILE A 268 -4.94 -8.21 -12.89
CA ILE A 268 -3.57 -8.76 -12.92
C ILE A 268 -3.53 -10.28 -13.04
N TYR A 269 -4.47 -10.98 -12.42
CA TYR A 269 -4.53 -12.45 -12.40
C TYR A 269 -5.39 -13.04 -13.51
N GLN A 270 -6.20 -12.22 -14.17
CA GLN A 270 -7.12 -12.66 -15.23
C GLN A 270 -6.58 -12.32 -16.64
N GLY A 271 -5.62 -11.39 -16.72
CA GLY A 271 -5.10 -10.88 -18.00
C GLY A 271 -6.12 -10.06 -18.78
N LEU A 272 -7.21 -9.64 -18.15
CA LEU A 272 -8.28 -8.83 -18.75
C LEU A 272 -8.04 -7.34 -18.50
N GLN A 273 -8.67 -6.51 -19.33
CA GLN A 273 -8.64 -5.06 -19.20
C GLN A 273 -10.07 -4.51 -19.33
N GLU A 274 -10.41 -3.59 -18.45
CA GLU A 274 -11.70 -2.88 -18.39
C GLU A 274 -11.48 -1.40 -18.72
N ASN A 275 -12.51 -0.72 -19.24
CA ASN A 275 -12.53 0.72 -19.48
C ASN A 275 -13.81 1.33 -18.90
N PRO A 276 -13.83 1.67 -17.61
CA PRO A 276 -15.03 2.12 -16.93
C PRO A 276 -15.53 3.51 -17.38
N THR A 277 -14.66 4.36 -17.91
CA THR A 277 -15.01 5.69 -18.43
C THR A 277 -15.62 5.67 -19.82
N ASN A 278 -15.48 4.54 -20.52
CA ASN A 278 -16.06 4.27 -21.85
C ASN A 278 -15.88 5.39 -22.89
N GLY A 279 -14.76 6.14 -22.80
CA GLY A 279 -14.37 7.15 -23.78
C GLY A 279 -15.15 8.46 -23.75
N THR A 280 -15.92 8.74 -22.69
CA THR A 280 -16.61 10.03 -22.55
C THR A 280 -15.68 11.06 -21.91
N GLY A 281 -15.28 12.08 -22.67
CA GLY A 281 -14.30 13.10 -22.26
C GLY A 281 -12.88 12.57 -22.24
N GLN A 282 -11.95 13.42 -21.83
CA GLN A 282 -10.59 13.03 -21.51
C GLN A 282 -10.50 12.73 -20.02
N ASN A 283 -9.97 11.58 -19.64
CA ASN A 283 -9.96 11.08 -18.27
C ASN A 283 -8.55 10.61 -17.89
N TRP A 284 -8.06 11.05 -16.74
CA TRP A 284 -6.71 10.67 -16.28
C TRP A 284 -6.60 10.70 -14.76
N LEU A 285 -5.46 10.19 -14.23
CA LEU A 285 -5.10 10.17 -12.81
C LEU A 285 -6.16 9.47 -11.94
N PRO A 286 -6.49 8.22 -12.25
CA PRO A 286 -7.44 7.46 -11.44
C PRO A 286 -6.88 7.14 -10.07
N VAL A 287 -7.73 7.05 -9.05
CA VAL A 287 -7.41 6.52 -7.72
C VAL A 287 -8.61 5.78 -7.13
N PHE A 288 -8.40 4.57 -6.65
CA PHE A 288 -9.44 3.80 -5.97
C PHE A 288 -9.76 4.36 -4.59
N SER A 289 -11.04 4.32 -4.19
CA SER A 289 -11.41 4.50 -2.79
C SER A 289 -10.84 3.36 -1.93
N PRO A 290 -10.62 3.58 -0.61
CA PRO A 290 -10.04 2.56 0.27
C PRO A 290 -10.82 1.25 0.34
N ASP A 291 -12.12 1.28 0.11
CA ASP A 291 -13.01 0.11 0.03
C ASP A 291 -13.01 -0.56 -1.36
N GLY A 292 -12.32 0.04 -2.37
CA GLY A 292 -12.24 -0.46 -3.73
C GLY A 292 -13.51 -0.34 -4.56
N THR A 293 -14.57 0.24 -4.03
CA THR A 293 -15.89 0.31 -4.70
C THR A 293 -16.02 1.47 -5.68
N ARG A 294 -15.22 2.54 -5.49
CA ARG A 294 -15.28 3.77 -6.29
C ARG A 294 -13.91 4.13 -6.86
N ILE A 295 -13.94 4.98 -7.88
CA ILE A 295 -12.76 5.59 -8.50
C ILE A 295 -12.96 7.10 -8.53
N CYS A 296 -12.01 7.86 -7.97
CA CYS A 296 -11.89 9.29 -8.20
C CYS A 296 -10.86 9.52 -9.31
N PHE A 297 -11.10 10.50 -10.18
CA PHE A 297 -10.23 10.79 -11.31
C PHE A 297 -10.42 12.23 -11.78
N THR A 298 -9.50 12.71 -12.59
CA THR A 298 -9.60 13.99 -13.27
C THR A 298 -10.26 13.83 -14.64
N SER A 299 -11.17 14.75 -15.01
CA SER A 299 -11.78 14.79 -16.34
C SER A 299 -12.07 16.22 -16.78
N ASN A 300 -11.95 16.50 -18.09
CA ASN A 300 -12.32 17.78 -18.69
C ASN A 300 -13.67 17.73 -19.43
N ARG A 301 -14.51 16.73 -19.15
CA ARG A 301 -15.78 16.49 -19.88
C ARG A 301 -16.75 17.67 -19.88
N ASP A 302 -16.70 18.51 -18.85
CA ASP A 302 -17.56 19.70 -18.70
C ASP A 302 -16.78 21.02 -18.93
N GLY A 303 -15.64 20.98 -19.65
CA GLY A 303 -14.85 22.13 -20.07
C GLY A 303 -13.43 22.13 -19.52
N ASN A 304 -13.22 22.45 -18.25
CA ASN A 304 -11.92 22.42 -17.60
C ASN A 304 -11.70 21.14 -16.77
N PRO A 305 -10.44 20.82 -16.41
CA PRO A 305 -10.13 19.68 -15.56
C PRO A 305 -10.73 19.79 -14.16
N GLU A 306 -11.54 18.82 -13.79
CA GLU A 306 -12.22 18.75 -12.50
C GLU A 306 -12.16 17.31 -11.97
N LEU A 307 -12.44 17.14 -10.69
CA LEU A 307 -12.54 15.82 -10.07
C LEU A 307 -13.92 15.21 -10.26
N TYR A 308 -13.94 13.94 -10.60
CA TYR A 308 -15.13 13.10 -10.73
C TYR A 308 -14.99 11.85 -9.90
N VAL A 309 -16.11 11.34 -9.41
CA VAL A 309 -16.20 10.06 -8.70
C VAL A 309 -17.23 9.19 -9.42
N MET A 310 -16.91 7.92 -9.63
CA MET A 310 -17.80 6.91 -10.17
C MET A 310 -17.63 5.60 -9.40
N ASN A 311 -18.58 4.69 -9.55
CA ASN A 311 -18.40 3.31 -9.13
C ASN A 311 -17.30 2.64 -9.98
N ARG A 312 -16.69 1.56 -9.48
CA ARG A 312 -15.62 0.84 -10.19
C ARG A 312 -16.06 0.33 -11.58
N ASP A 313 -17.32 0.01 -11.75
CA ASP A 313 -17.92 -0.44 -13.01
C ASP A 313 -18.23 0.70 -14.00
N GLY A 314 -17.98 1.95 -13.62
CA GLY A 314 -18.25 3.16 -14.40
C GLY A 314 -19.64 3.78 -14.17
N SER A 315 -20.51 3.12 -13.42
CA SER A 315 -21.82 3.67 -13.06
C SER A 315 -21.74 4.76 -11.99
N GLY A 316 -22.81 5.48 -11.73
CA GLY A 316 -22.91 6.45 -10.62
C GLY A 316 -21.95 7.63 -10.76
N LEU A 317 -21.58 8.01 -11.98
CA LEU A 317 -20.68 9.13 -12.25
C LEU A 317 -21.21 10.43 -11.66
N ARG A 318 -20.36 11.13 -10.90
CA ARG A 318 -20.67 12.40 -10.27
C ARG A 318 -19.47 13.35 -10.34
N ARG A 319 -19.68 14.59 -10.73
CA ARG A 319 -18.70 15.69 -10.61
C ARG A 319 -18.53 16.02 -9.12
N LEU A 320 -17.30 16.07 -8.64
CA LEU A 320 -16.99 16.36 -7.24
C LEU A 320 -16.64 17.84 -7.03
N THR A 321 -15.84 18.41 -7.95
CA THR A 321 -15.44 19.83 -7.91
C THR A 321 -16.04 20.58 -9.08
N ASN A 322 -16.26 21.91 -8.90
CA ASN A 322 -16.78 22.80 -9.92
C ASN A 322 -16.18 24.19 -9.72
N ASN A 323 -15.09 24.48 -10.44
CA ASN A 323 -14.34 25.72 -10.34
C ASN A 323 -13.67 26.03 -11.70
N PRO A 324 -13.46 27.31 -12.10
CA PRO A 324 -12.70 27.63 -13.32
C PRO A 324 -11.23 27.19 -13.29
N ALA A 325 -10.67 26.92 -12.10
CA ALA A 325 -9.31 26.44 -11.92
C ALA A 325 -9.17 24.96 -12.32
N ILE A 326 -7.94 24.49 -12.44
CA ILE A 326 -7.59 23.08 -12.71
C ILE A 326 -7.57 22.32 -11.39
N ASP A 327 -8.45 21.33 -11.24
CA ASP A 327 -8.47 20.38 -10.14
C ASP A 327 -7.99 19.02 -10.62
N THR A 328 -6.91 18.49 -10.01
CA THR A 328 -6.21 17.29 -10.53
C THR A 328 -5.54 16.48 -9.41
N THR A 329 -4.95 15.32 -9.75
CA THR A 329 -4.17 14.44 -8.87
C THR A 329 -4.87 14.10 -7.54
N PRO A 330 -6.07 13.51 -7.57
CA PRO A 330 -6.78 13.15 -6.35
C PRO A 330 -6.10 12.02 -5.57
N THR A 331 -6.28 12.02 -4.25
CA THR A 331 -5.97 10.89 -3.36
C THR A 331 -7.00 10.81 -2.25
N TRP A 332 -7.45 9.60 -1.90
CA TRP A 332 -8.42 9.37 -0.84
C TRP A 332 -7.76 9.37 0.54
N SER A 333 -8.49 9.89 1.53
CA SER A 333 -8.15 9.63 2.94
C SER A 333 -8.35 8.14 3.26
N PRO A 334 -7.60 7.57 4.24
CA PRO A 334 -7.67 6.13 4.56
C PRO A 334 -9.07 5.64 4.95
N ASN A 335 -9.92 6.52 5.49
CA ASN A 335 -11.30 6.23 5.86
C ASN A 335 -12.32 6.49 4.73
N GLY A 336 -11.87 6.94 3.55
CA GLY A 336 -12.73 7.24 2.41
C GLY A 336 -13.67 8.45 2.57
N ALA A 337 -13.49 9.26 3.62
CA ALA A 337 -14.36 10.40 3.91
C ALA A 337 -13.94 11.69 3.20
N GLN A 338 -12.66 11.80 2.81
CA GLN A 338 -12.10 12.99 2.20
C GLN A 338 -11.21 12.65 1.00
N ILE A 339 -10.97 13.65 0.16
CA ILE A 339 -10.07 13.58 -0.99
C ILE A 339 -9.13 14.79 -0.91
N ALA A 340 -7.82 14.53 -0.91
CA ALA A 340 -6.82 15.56 -1.14
C ALA A 340 -6.50 15.63 -2.63
N PHE A 341 -6.22 16.82 -3.15
CA PHE A 341 -6.00 17.05 -4.58
C PHE A 341 -5.19 18.32 -4.81
N THR A 342 -4.68 18.48 -6.01
CA THR A 342 -4.00 19.69 -6.46
C THR A 342 -4.97 20.62 -7.16
N SER A 343 -4.91 21.91 -6.83
CA SER A 343 -5.68 22.96 -7.48
C SER A 343 -4.87 24.25 -7.63
N ASP A 344 -5.01 24.93 -8.76
CA ASP A 344 -4.39 26.22 -9.02
C ASP A 344 -5.33 27.42 -8.73
N ARG A 345 -6.47 27.20 -8.07
CA ARG A 345 -7.48 28.22 -7.74
C ARG A 345 -6.95 29.41 -6.92
N SER A 346 -5.80 29.28 -6.30
CA SER A 346 -5.10 30.34 -5.59
C SER A 346 -3.96 30.97 -6.39
N GLY A 347 -3.93 30.75 -7.71
CA GLY A 347 -2.94 31.30 -8.66
C GLY A 347 -1.80 30.34 -8.98
N GLN A 348 -1.38 29.49 -8.07
CA GLN A 348 -0.37 28.43 -8.25
C GLN A 348 -0.89 27.13 -7.69
N PRO A 349 -0.47 25.98 -8.23
CA PRO A 349 -0.84 24.67 -7.72
C PRO A 349 -0.53 24.49 -6.22
N GLN A 350 -1.55 24.11 -5.48
CA GLN A 350 -1.52 23.87 -4.04
C GLN A 350 -2.36 22.64 -3.69
N ILE A 351 -2.12 22.07 -2.54
CA ILE A 351 -2.91 20.94 -2.05
C ILE A 351 -4.16 21.46 -1.32
N TYR A 352 -5.30 20.93 -1.73
CA TYR A 352 -6.61 21.12 -1.12
C TYR A 352 -7.18 19.84 -0.61
N ILE A 353 -8.09 19.91 0.33
CA ILE A 353 -8.89 18.78 0.83
C ILE A 353 -10.37 19.15 0.68
N VAL A 354 -11.15 18.17 0.22
CA VAL A 354 -12.60 18.24 0.09
C VAL A 354 -13.23 16.97 0.66
N GLY A 355 -14.44 17.05 1.19
CA GLY A 355 -15.22 15.87 1.55
C GLY A 355 -15.51 14.99 0.34
N ALA A 356 -15.63 13.68 0.53
CA ALA A 356 -16.04 12.77 -0.53
C ALA A 356 -17.45 13.06 -1.09
N ASP A 357 -18.23 13.88 -0.38
CA ASP A 357 -19.52 14.44 -0.80
C ASP A 357 -19.40 15.73 -1.64
N GLY A 358 -18.20 16.34 -1.72
CA GLY A 358 -17.93 17.60 -2.39
C GLY A 358 -18.01 18.84 -1.48
N LEU A 359 -18.26 18.63 -0.18
CA LEU A 359 -18.37 19.72 0.80
C LEU A 359 -17.07 19.93 1.59
N ASN A 360 -17.02 20.99 2.41
CA ASN A 360 -15.92 21.29 3.33
C ASN A 360 -14.55 21.44 2.64
N LEU A 361 -14.53 22.10 1.48
CA LEU A 361 -13.30 22.42 0.78
C LEU A 361 -12.40 23.33 1.61
N ARG A 362 -11.12 22.98 1.74
CA ARG A 362 -10.10 23.80 2.39
C ARG A 362 -8.75 23.66 1.73
N ARG A 363 -7.96 24.72 1.73
CA ARG A 363 -6.55 24.69 1.30
C ARG A 363 -5.69 24.10 2.43
N LEU A 364 -4.75 23.21 2.07
CA LEU A 364 -3.83 22.61 3.01
C LEU A 364 -2.46 23.32 3.00
N THR A 365 -1.85 23.50 1.82
CA THR A 365 -0.53 24.11 1.68
C THR A 365 -0.66 25.61 1.46
N THR A 366 -0.01 26.41 2.30
CA THR A 366 -0.05 27.89 2.26
C THR A 366 1.33 28.53 2.16
N ALA A 367 2.38 27.82 2.58
CA ALA A 367 3.76 28.30 2.59
C ALA A 367 4.56 27.89 1.33
N GLU A 368 4.01 27.00 0.51
CA GLU A 368 4.68 26.49 -0.68
C GLU A 368 4.44 27.42 -1.88
N SER A 369 5.47 27.64 -2.70
CA SER A 369 5.31 28.33 -3.99
C SER A 369 4.59 27.47 -5.02
N TYR A 370 4.70 26.14 -4.89
CA TYR A 370 4.08 25.13 -5.73
C TYR A 370 4.02 23.81 -4.94
N ALA A 371 2.87 23.17 -4.93
CA ALA A 371 2.67 21.83 -4.33
C ALA A 371 1.74 21.01 -5.22
N ASP A 372 2.15 19.75 -5.52
CA ASP A 372 1.44 18.87 -6.44
C ASP A 372 1.55 17.39 -6.00
N ARG A 373 0.68 16.54 -6.54
CA ARG A 373 0.67 15.08 -6.39
C ARG A 373 0.62 14.63 -4.93
N PRO A 374 -0.45 14.99 -4.20
CA PRO A 374 -0.60 14.53 -2.84
C PRO A 374 -0.80 13.03 -2.77
N THR A 375 -0.27 12.41 -1.73
CA THR A 375 -0.60 11.04 -1.32
C THR A 375 -0.88 11.02 0.17
N TRP A 376 -1.98 10.38 0.56
CA TRP A 376 -2.39 10.28 1.96
C TRP A 376 -1.74 9.07 2.62
N SER A 377 -1.17 9.22 3.81
CA SER A 377 -0.60 8.11 4.57
C SER A 377 -1.69 7.15 5.04
N PRO A 378 -1.45 5.83 5.09
CA PRO A 378 -2.33 4.90 5.78
C PRO A 378 -2.29 5.12 7.30
N ALA A 379 -3.28 4.57 8.01
CA ALA A 379 -3.25 4.54 9.47
C ALA A 379 -2.01 3.75 9.97
N PRO A 380 -1.45 4.09 11.14
CA PRO A 380 -1.95 5.08 12.10
C PRO A 380 -1.50 6.52 11.83
N PHE A 381 -0.72 6.76 10.80
CA PHE A 381 -0.19 8.09 10.49
C PHE A 381 -1.30 8.98 9.88
N ASN A 382 -1.23 10.27 10.17
CA ASN A 382 -2.19 11.26 9.68
C ASN A 382 -1.45 12.34 8.92
N GLU A 383 -0.90 11.99 7.76
CA GLU A 383 0.00 12.81 6.97
C GLU A 383 -0.38 12.82 5.49
N ILE A 384 0.01 13.88 4.80
CA ILE A 384 -0.04 13.96 3.34
C ILE A 384 1.36 14.28 2.83
N ALA A 385 1.93 13.39 2.02
CA ALA A 385 3.15 13.66 1.28
C ALA A 385 2.81 14.28 -0.08
N PHE A 386 3.65 15.16 -0.57
CA PHE A 386 3.47 15.85 -1.86
C PHE A 386 4.82 16.32 -2.42
N ALA A 387 4.87 16.61 -3.71
CA ALA A 387 6.00 17.26 -4.35
C ALA A 387 5.87 18.77 -4.21
N ALA A 388 6.91 19.45 -3.75
CA ALA A 388 6.96 20.91 -3.63
C ALA A 388 8.16 21.47 -4.39
N ARG A 389 8.03 22.65 -4.98
CA ARG A 389 9.12 23.32 -5.65
C ARG A 389 10.17 23.77 -4.63
N THR A 390 11.42 23.38 -4.84
CA THR A 390 12.59 23.77 -4.03
C THR A 390 13.73 24.14 -4.98
N GLY A 391 14.14 25.41 -4.98
CA GLY A 391 15.15 25.88 -5.93
C GLY A 391 14.76 25.64 -7.39
N SER A 392 15.58 24.92 -8.15
CA SER A 392 15.36 24.61 -9.58
C SER A 392 14.59 23.31 -9.84
N GLY A 393 14.30 22.51 -8.80
CA GLY A 393 13.64 21.21 -8.88
C GLY A 393 12.45 21.06 -7.96
N TYR A 394 12.14 19.82 -7.66
CA TYR A 394 11.08 19.45 -6.71
C TYR A 394 11.65 18.52 -5.64
N ASP A 395 11.12 18.66 -4.44
CA ASP A 395 11.40 17.77 -3.32
C ASP A 395 10.13 17.25 -2.68
N ILE A 396 10.22 16.08 -2.05
CA ILE A 396 9.11 15.50 -1.30
C ILE A 396 9.04 16.19 0.07
N LYS A 397 7.86 16.70 0.39
CA LYS A 397 7.50 17.22 1.70
C LYS A 397 6.31 16.44 2.26
N VAL A 398 6.18 16.46 3.57
CA VAL A 398 5.09 15.80 4.30
C VAL A 398 4.44 16.81 5.23
N TYR A 399 3.14 16.96 5.10
CA TYR A 399 2.30 17.76 6.00
C TYR A 399 1.67 16.85 7.04
N ASP A 400 1.91 17.12 8.31
CA ASP A 400 1.26 16.47 9.45
C ASP A 400 -0.08 17.17 9.72
N LEU A 401 -1.19 16.44 9.54
CA LEU A 401 -2.54 16.97 9.66
C LEU A 401 -2.93 17.27 11.13
N ALA A 402 -2.31 16.59 12.09
CA ALA A 402 -2.56 16.82 13.52
C ALA A 402 -1.74 18.01 14.04
N ALA A 403 -0.47 18.10 13.67
CA ALA A 403 0.42 19.18 14.10
C ALA A 403 0.26 20.47 13.28
N GLY A 404 -0.29 20.37 12.06
CA GLY A 404 -0.40 21.51 11.13
C GLY A 404 0.96 21.98 10.60
N THR A 405 1.98 21.12 10.57
CA THR A 405 3.35 21.45 10.19
C THR A 405 3.82 20.66 8.98
N THR A 406 4.72 21.25 8.21
CA THR A 406 5.35 20.60 7.06
C THR A 406 6.81 20.29 7.36
N ARG A 407 7.27 19.09 7.01
CA ARG A 407 8.68 18.71 7.01
C ARG A 407 9.13 18.29 5.62
N GLN A 408 10.39 18.57 5.28
CA GLN A 408 11.00 18.13 4.04
C GLN A 408 11.64 16.75 4.22
N ILE A 409 11.52 15.88 3.20
CA ILE A 409 12.00 14.49 3.21
C ILE A 409 13.21 14.32 2.29
N THR A 410 13.23 15.00 1.14
CA THR A 410 14.34 14.97 0.17
C THR A 410 14.94 16.36 0.02
N PHE A 411 16.24 16.45 -0.30
CA PHE A 411 16.98 17.71 -0.19
C PHE A 411 17.83 17.98 -1.45
N GLY A 412 17.17 18.26 -2.59
CA GLY A 412 17.83 18.77 -3.80
C GLY A 412 18.75 17.77 -4.54
N GLU A 413 18.67 16.49 -4.23
CA GLU A 413 19.35 15.45 -4.99
C GLU A 413 18.55 15.13 -6.26
N GLY A 414 18.69 15.97 -7.29
CA GLY A 414 17.86 15.91 -8.50
C GLY A 414 16.44 16.42 -8.25
N THR A 415 15.50 16.03 -9.12
CA THR A 415 14.06 16.30 -8.96
C THR A 415 13.40 15.08 -8.35
N ASN A 416 12.60 15.29 -7.29
CA ASN A 416 11.91 14.24 -6.54
C ASN A 416 10.40 14.49 -6.58
N GLU A 417 9.64 13.56 -7.18
CA GLU A 417 8.22 13.74 -7.49
C GLU A 417 7.41 12.47 -7.26
N SER A 418 6.08 12.63 -7.26
CA SER A 418 5.11 11.51 -7.24
C SER A 418 5.31 10.55 -6.06
N PRO A 419 5.24 11.03 -4.81
CA PRO A 419 5.36 10.17 -3.65
C PRO A 419 4.18 9.19 -3.56
N ALA A 420 4.46 7.97 -3.07
CA ALA A 420 3.46 6.94 -2.75
C ALA A 420 3.86 6.24 -1.45
N TYR A 421 2.98 6.25 -0.45
CA TYR A 421 3.22 5.56 0.82
C TYR A 421 3.19 4.04 0.66
N SER A 422 4.05 3.35 1.43
CA SER A 422 3.91 1.92 1.70
C SER A 422 2.63 1.64 2.49
N PRO A 423 2.06 0.42 2.44
CA PRO A 423 0.79 0.11 3.11
C PRO A 423 0.87 0.16 4.65
N ASN A 424 2.08 0.13 5.24
CA ASN A 424 2.28 0.36 6.67
C ASN A 424 2.64 1.82 7.02
N GLY A 425 2.73 2.70 6.00
CA GLY A 425 3.02 4.14 6.16
C GLY A 425 4.44 4.49 6.59
N ARG A 426 5.34 3.52 6.70
CA ARG A 426 6.70 3.71 7.22
C ARG A 426 7.70 4.14 6.14
N HIS A 427 7.36 3.92 4.88
CA HIS A 427 8.20 4.23 3.73
C HIS A 427 7.42 4.97 2.66
N LEU A 428 8.14 5.66 1.79
CA LEU A 428 7.64 6.31 0.58
C LEU A 428 8.41 5.77 -0.63
N ALA A 429 7.70 5.45 -1.70
CA ALA A 429 8.29 5.31 -3.03
C ALA A 429 8.10 6.64 -3.77
N PHE A 430 9.05 7.04 -4.61
CA PHE A 430 8.97 8.28 -5.39
C PHE A 430 9.83 8.20 -6.65
N THR A 431 9.56 9.06 -7.61
CA THR A 431 10.40 9.25 -8.80
C THR A 431 11.52 10.23 -8.47
N SER A 432 12.77 9.89 -8.83
CA SER A 432 13.92 10.78 -8.65
C SER A 432 14.85 10.78 -9.85
N THR A 433 15.41 11.94 -10.18
CA THR A 433 16.43 12.09 -11.24
C THR A 433 17.86 12.15 -10.70
N ARG A 434 18.08 11.85 -9.42
CA ARG A 434 19.40 11.93 -8.75
C ARG A 434 20.53 11.09 -9.39
N THR A 435 20.16 10.08 -10.18
CA THR A 435 21.11 9.24 -10.93
C THR A 435 21.26 9.62 -12.40
N GLY A 436 20.77 10.81 -12.81
CA GLY A 436 20.83 11.32 -14.18
C GLY A 436 19.67 10.88 -15.08
N SER A 437 18.86 9.90 -14.64
CA SER A 437 17.62 9.47 -15.31
C SER A 437 16.51 9.31 -14.27
N SER A 438 15.25 9.32 -14.74
CA SER A 438 14.11 9.12 -13.84
C SER A 438 14.07 7.68 -13.34
N GLN A 439 14.23 7.48 -12.04
CA GLN A 439 14.20 6.16 -11.40
C GLN A 439 13.27 6.16 -10.19
N ILE A 440 12.78 4.98 -9.85
CA ILE A 440 12.01 4.80 -8.60
C ILE A 440 12.99 4.58 -7.46
N PHE A 441 12.77 5.32 -6.38
CA PHE A 441 13.47 5.20 -5.11
C PHE A 441 12.46 4.91 -4.01
N THR A 442 12.92 4.26 -2.95
CA THR A 442 12.22 4.21 -1.66
C THR A 442 13.02 4.98 -0.61
N ILE A 443 12.34 5.53 0.38
CA ILE A 443 12.92 6.28 1.48
C ILE A 443 12.10 6.04 2.74
N ASP A 444 12.72 6.05 3.91
CA ASP A 444 12.00 5.98 5.17
C ASP A 444 11.13 7.25 5.35
N ARG A 445 10.03 7.14 6.07
CA ARG A 445 9.09 8.26 6.32
C ARG A 445 9.78 9.49 6.93
N ASP A 446 10.90 9.30 7.65
CA ASP A 446 11.68 10.38 8.26
C ASP A 446 12.73 10.99 7.32
N GLY A 447 12.82 10.54 6.07
CA GLY A 447 13.75 11.06 5.06
C GLY A 447 15.13 10.39 5.05
N ARG A 448 15.32 9.30 5.81
CA ARG A 448 16.57 8.53 5.82
C ARG A 448 16.53 7.34 4.86
N ASN A 449 17.70 6.76 4.61
CA ASN A 449 17.85 5.48 3.91
C ASN A 449 17.23 5.41 2.52
N ALA A 450 17.44 6.45 1.70
CA ALA A 450 17.02 6.42 0.31
C ALA A 450 17.68 5.26 -0.45
N ARG A 451 16.89 4.43 -1.15
CA ARG A 451 17.35 3.27 -1.93
C ARG A 451 16.81 3.31 -3.34
N GLN A 452 17.66 3.05 -4.31
CA GLN A 452 17.24 2.94 -5.70
C GLN A 452 16.58 1.57 -5.97
N VAL A 453 15.35 1.60 -6.50
CA VAL A 453 14.56 0.41 -6.82
C VAL A 453 14.73 0.00 -8.29
N THR A 454 14.72 0.97 -9.22
CA THR A 454 14.80 0.70 -10.66
C THR A 454 16.10 1.24 -11.26
N ARG A 455 16.60 0.60 -12.35
CA ARG A 455 17.84 0.99 -13.02
C ARG A 455 17.73 1.06 -14.54
N ASP A 456 16.78 0.33 -15.16
CA ASP A 456 16.66 0.22 -16.61
C ASP A 456 15.63 1.20 -17.16
N GLY A 457 15.99 1.96 -18.19
CA GLY A 457 15.14 2.98 -18.82
C GLY A 457 14.83 4.15 -17.89
N ASN A 458 13.74 4.86 -18.17
CA ASN A 458 13.16 5.85 -17.26
C ASN A 458 11.90 5.27 -16.63
N ASN A 459 11.72 5.51 -15.34
CA ASN A 459 10.63 4.97 -14.55
C ASN A 459 9.95 6.10 -13.76
N PHE A 460 8.61 6.12 -13.78
CA PHE A 460 7.82 7.25 -13.29
C PHE A 460 6.62 6.80 -12.46
N THR A 461 6.14 7.69 -11.62
CA THR A 461 4.85 7.59 -10.93
C THR A 461 4.64 6.23 -10.25
N PRO A 462 5.44 5.91 -9.22
CA PRO A 462 5.26 4.67 -8.50
C PRO A 462 3.94 4.65 -7.74
N ALA A 463 3.36 3.47 -7.59
CA ALA A 463 2.30 3.21 -6.62
C ALA A 463 2.60 1.90 -5.89
N TRP A 464 2.33 1.89 -4.58
CA TRP A 464 2.61 0.75 -3.71
C TRP A 464 1.34 -0.07 -3.50
N SER A 465 1.43 -1.41 -3.59
CA SER A 465 0.29 -2.29 -3.29
C SER A 465 0.03 -2.40 -1.79
N ASN A 466 -1.18 -2.78 -1.44
CA ASN A 466 -1.51 -3.19 -0.08
C ASN A 466 -0.95 -4.56 0.28
#